data_652f37b993fc30bd426ecd5e997fafab
#
_entry.id   652f37b993fc30bd426ecd5e997fafab
#
_cell.length_a   1.000
_cell.length_b   1.000
_cell.length_c   1.000
_cell.angle_alpha   90.00
_cell.angle_beta   90.00
_cell.angle_gamma   90.00
#
_symmetry.space_group_name_H-M   'P 1'
#
loop_
_entity.id
_entity.type
_entity.pdbx_description
1 polymer ?
#
loop_
_entity_poly.entity_id
_entity_poly.type
_entity_poly.pdbx_seq_one_letter_code
_entity_poly.pdbx_strand_id
1 'polypeptide(L)'
;MRSSVAVGAPCVYYDGGCPLCRAEIASYQRAPGGESVRWVDAQSCEPSQLGAGLDRSTALARLHVRRADGSLLKGAAAFAEIWAALPRWRWLARVTRLPGMLTVLDLGYSAFLRVRPLWRKR
;
A
#
# COMPACT_ATOMS: atom_id res chain seq x y z
N MET A 1 -22.99 5.34 3.53
CA MET A 1 -22.62 5.48 3.01
C MET A 1 -22.15 5.34 2.02
N ARG A 2 -22.47 5.72 1.63
CA ARG A 2 -21.95 5.37 0.62
C ARG A 2 -20.60 5.83 0.40
N SER A 3 -19.80 5.10 0.27
CA SER A 3 -18.42 5.39 0.00
C SER A 3 -18.26 6.05 -1.38
N SER A 4 -17.35 6.99 -1.49
CA SER A 4 -16.98 7.55 -2.79
C SER A 4 -16.12 6.59 -3.59
N VAL A 5 -15.66 5.50 -2.98
CA VAL A 5 -14.80 4.52 -3.62
C VAL A 5 -15.61 3.66 -4.58
N ALA A 6 -15.15 3.55 -5.81
CA ALA A 6 -15.82 2.75 -6.82
C ALA A 6 -15.74 1.26 -6.49
N VAL A 7 -16.75 0.52 -6.91
CA VAL A 7 -16.72 -0.93 -6.82
C VAL A 7 -15.53 -1.43 -7.63
N GLY A 8 -14.73 -2.31 -7.05
CA GLY A 8 -13.55 -2.83 -7.71
C GLY A 8 -12.29 -2.05 -7.45
N ALA A 9 -12.36 -0.99 -6.64
CA ALA A 9 -11.17 -0.22 -6.29
C ALA A 9 -10.22 -1.05 -5.43
N PRO A 10 -8.90 -0.82 -5.56
CA PRO A 10 -7.95 -1.50 -4.67
C PRO A 10 -8.06 -0.97 -3.25
N CYS A 11 -7.67 -1.80 -2.30
CA CYS A 11 -7.63 -1.43 -0.90
C CYS A 11 -6.19 -1.52 -0.42
N VAL A 12 -5.69 -0.41 0.13
CA VAL A 12 -4.30 -0.30 0.58
C VAL A 12 -4.26 -0.38 2.10
N TYR A 13 -3.46 -1.29 2.62
CA TYR A 13 -3.24 -1.44 4.07
C TYR A 13 -1.85 -0.93 4.40
N TYR A 14 -1.76 0.12 5.20
CA TYR A 14 -0.48 0.76 5.52
C TYR A 14 -0.31 0.88 7.03
N ASP A 15 0.94 1.15 7.45
CA ASP A 15 1.27 1.31 8.86
C ASP A 15 1.21 2.78 9.24
N GLY A 16 0.12 3.20 9.87
CA GLY A 16 -0.06 4.58 10.32
C GLY A 16 0.84 4.97 11.50
N GLY A 17 1.52 3.99 12.11
CA GLY A 17 2.48 4.27 13.17
C GLY A 17 3.87 4.63 12.66
N CYS A 18 4.11 4.53 11.37
CA CYS A 18 5.39 4.87 10.76
C CYS A 18 5.29 6.26 10.14
N PRO A 19 6.08 7.25 10.61
CA PRO A 19 5.97 8.62 10.07
C PRO A 19 6.24 8.71 8.58
N LEU A 20 7.24 7.98 8.08
CA LEU A 20 7.55 7.99 6.65
C LEU A 20 6.44 7.34 5.84
N CYS A 21 5.90 6.23 6.34
CA CYS A 21 4.81 5.54 5.66
C CYS A 21 3.57 6.43 5.59
N ARG A 22 3.24 7.13 6.69
CA ARG A 22 2.11 8.04 6.70
C ARG A 22 2.29 9.18 5.70
N ALA A 23 3.49 9.75 5.65
CA ALA A 23 3.76 10.87 4.75
C ALA A 23 3.63 10.45 3.29
N GLU A 24 4.14 9.28 2.96
CA GLU A 24 4.05 8.77 1.60
C GLU A 24 2.60 8.49 1.21
N ILE A 25 1.88 7.81 2.08
CA ILE A 25 0.48 7.50 1.82
C ILE A 25 -0.35 8.80 1.68
N ALA A 26 -0.08 9.78 2.53
CA ALA A 26 -0.79 11.06 2.44
C ALA A 26 -0.58 11.70 1.07
N SER A 27 0.62 11.60 0.53
CA SER A 27 0.93 12.15 -0.78
C SER A 27 0.11 11.43 -1.87
N TYR A 28 -0.05 10.11 -1.77
CA TYR A 28 -0.89 9.37 -2.73
C TYR A 28 -2.36 9.71 -2.58
N GLN A 29 -2.82 9.87 -1.34
CA GLN A 29 -4.23 10.22 -1.09
C GLN A 29 -4.60 11.57 -1.72
N ARG A 30 -3.66 12.50 -1.71
CA ARG A 30 -3.87 13.83 -2.29
C ARG A 30 -3.71 13.86 -3.81
N ALA A 31 -3.09 12.84 -4.39
CA ALA A 31 -2.86 12.80 -5.83
C ALA A 31 -4.19 12.56 -6.56
N PRO A 32 -4.29 13.01 -7.83
CA PRO A 32 -5.47 12.68 -8.62
C PRO A 32 -5.70 11.17 -8.65
N GLY A 33 -6.93 10.75 -8.41
CA GLY A 33 -7.29 9.33 -8.36
C GLY A 33 -7.18 8.72 -6.98
N GLY A 34 -6.58 9.43 -6.02
CA GLY A 34 -6.44 8.90 -4.67
C GLY A 34 -7.77 8.63 -3.98
N GLU A 35 -8.78 9.39 -4.33
CA GLU A 35 -10.11 9.21 -3.75
C GLU A 35 -10.79 7.92 -4.24
N SER A 36 -10.27 7.32 -5.31
CA SER A 36 -10.82 6.07 -5.83
C SER A 36 -10.21 4.83 -5.18
N VAL A 37 -9.29 5.01 -4.25
CA VAL A 37 -8.59 3.92 -3.57
C VAL A 37 -9.05 3.90 -2.12
N ARG A 38 -9.27 2.71 -1.56
CA ARG A 38 -9.55 2.58 -0.14
C ARG A 38 -8.24 2.53 0.62
N TRP A 39 -8.10 3.41 1.60
CA TRP A 39 -6.88 3.50 2.41
C TRP A 39 -7.23 3.06 3.83
N VAL A 40 -6.57 2.00 4.30
CA VAL A 40 -6.84 1.43 5.63
C VAL A 40 -5.57 1.49 6.45
N ASP A 41 -5.62 2.19 7.57
CA ASP A 41 -4.52 2.23 8.53
C ASP A 41 -4.57 0.95 9.35
N ALA A 42 -3.66 0.01 9.08
CA ALA A 42 -3.66 -1.29 9.74
C ALA A 42 -3.31 -1.18 11.21
N GLN A 43 -2.76 -0.05 11.66
CA GLN A 43 -2.43 0.17 13.06
C GLN A 43 -3.70 0.31 13.90
N SER A 44 -4.73 0.96 13.35
CA SER A 44 -5.89 1.37 14.13
C SER A 44 -7.23 0.86 13.61
N CYS A 45 -7.24 0.17 12.46
CA CYS A 45 -8.51 -0.26 11.87
C CYS A 45 -9.16 -1.40 12.66
N GLU A 46 -10.45 -1.61 12.41
CA GLU A 46 -11.15 -2.78 12.94
C GLU A 46 -10.63 -4.04 12.26
N PRO A 47 -10.55 -5.18 12.98
CA PRO A 47 -10.07 -6.41 12.36
C PRO A 47 -10.85 -6.82 11.10
N SER A 48 -12.14 -6.53 11.06
CA SER A 48 -12.96 -6.87 9.89
C SER A 48 -12.54 -6.12 8.64
N GLN A 49 -11.89 -4.96 8.79
CA GLN A 49 -11.45 -4.17 7.63
C GLN A 49 -10.24 -4.78 6.94
N LEU A 50 -9.54 -5.68 7.60
CA LEU A 50 -8.38 -6.34 7.00
C LEU A 50 -8.78 -7.37 5.95
N GLY A 51 -9.94 -7.97 6.10
CA GLY A 51 -10.42 -8.94 5.13
C GLY A 51 -9.78 -10.30 5.24
N ALA A 52 -10.14 -11.16 4.31
CA ALA A 52 -9.71 -12.55 4.33
C ALA A 52 -8.21 -12.68 4.11
N GLY A 53 -7.57 -13.54 4.88
CA GLY A 53 -6.18 -13.88 4.67
C GLY A 53 -5.17 -12.85 5.18
N LEU A 54 -5.62 -11.84 5.92
CA LEU A 54 -4.73 -10.79 6.40
C LEU A 54 -5.02 -10.50 7.87
N ASP A 55 -4.02 -10.63 8.72
CA ASP A 55 -4.14 -10.22 10.11
C ASP A 55 -3.32 -8.93 10.34
N ARG A 56 -3.49 -8.34 11.52
CA ARG A 56 -2.88 -7.05 11.81
C ARG A 56 -1.35 -7.11 11.78
N SER A 57 -0.77 -8.13 12.38
CA SER A 57 0.69 -8.20 12.43
C SER A 57 1.29 -8.36 11.04
N THR A 58 0.67 -9.13 10.17
CA THR A 58 1.12 -9.29 8.79
C THR A 58 0.95 -7.97 8.02
N ALA A 59 -0.18 -7.29 8.23
CA ALA A 59 -0.44 -6.02 7.55
C ALA A 59 0.55 -4.94 7.97
N LEU A 60 1.01 -4.97 9.22
CA LEU A 60 1.97 -4.00 9.70
C LEU A 60 3.40 -4.33 9.30
N ALA A 61 3.68 -5.59 8.94
CA ALA A 61 5.03 -6.01 8.59
C ALA A 61 5.52 -5.37 7.29
N ARG A 62 4.62 -5.16 6.34
CA ARG A 62 4.92 -4.47 5.09
C ARG A 62 3.62 -4.05 4.41
N LEU A 63 3.76 -3.17 3.43
CA LEU A 63 2.61 -2.66 2.68
C LEU A 63 1.87 -3.79 1.97
N HIS A 64 0.56 -3.76 2.05
CA HIS A 64 -0.31 -4.72 1.36
C HIS A 64 -1.35 -3.98 0.55
N VAL A 65 -1.73 -4.55 -0.57
CA VAL A 65 -2.82 -4.05 -1.41
C VAL A 65 -3.70 -5.22 -1.81
N ARG A 66 -5.01 -5.06 -1.62
CA ARG A 66 -5.98 -6.05 -2.08
C ARG A 66 -6.60 -5.55 -3.37
N ARG A 67 -6.49 -6.36 -4.40
CA ARG A 67 -7.09 -6.04 -5.70
C ARG A 67 -8.60 -6.26 -5.66
N ALA A 68 -9.26 -5.74 -6.70
CA ALA A 68 -10.69 -5.91 -6.86
C ALA A 68 -11.13 -7.38 -6.83
N ASP A 69 -10.30 -8.28 -7.35
CA ASP A 69 -10.64 -9.71 -7.39
C ASP A 69 -10.37 -10.41 -6.06
N GLY A 70 -9.95 -9.68 -5.04
CA GLY A 70 -9.67 -10.22 -3.72
C GLY A 70 -8.24 -10.68 -3.50
N SER A 71 -7.43 -10.72 -4.55
CA SER A 71 -6.03 -11.15 -4.40
C SER A 71 -5.23 -10.10 -3.63
N LEU A 72 -4.26 -10.57 -2.87
CA LEU A 72 -3.49 -9.75 -1.96
C LEU A 72 -2.05 -9.66 -2.44
N LEU A 73 -1.55 -8.43 -2.59
CA LEU A 73 -0.16 -8.16 -2.98
C LEU A 73 0.57 -7.55 -1.80
N LYS A 74 1.89 -7.73 -1.78
CA LYS A 74 2.72 -7.15 -0.71
C LYS A 74 4.03 -6.63 -1.28
N GLY A 75 4.67 -5.72 -0.54
CA GLY A 75 5.97 -5.20 -0.91
C GLY A 75 5.94 -4.42 -2.21
N ALA A 76 6.94 -4.64 -3.06
CA ALA A 76 7.09 -3.91 -4.31
C ALA A 76 5.87 -4.08 -5.22
N ALA A 77 5.29 -5.28 -5.26
CA ALA A 77 4.10 -5.52 -6.08
C ALA A 77 2.92 -4.67 -5.60
N ALA A 78 2.80 -4.46 -4.28
CA ALA A 78 1.76 -3.60 -3.73
C ALA A 78 1.97 -2.15 -4.15
N PHE A 79 3.21 -1.66 -4.11
CA PHE A 79 3.51 -0.31 -4.58
C PHE A 79 3.17 -0.15 -6.05
N ALA A 80 3.51 -1.15 -6.87
CA ALA A 80 3.22 -1.10 -8.30
C ALA A 80 1.72 -0.98 -8.55
N GLU A 81 0.91 -1.67 -7.74
CA GLU A 81 -0.53 -1.60 -7.88
C GLU A 81 -1.06 -0.20 -7.54
N ILE A 82 -0.51 0.44 -6.50
CA ILE A 82 -0.88 1.80 -6.15
C ILE A 82 -0.54 2.74 -7.30
N TRP A 83 0.68 2.64 -7.82
CA TRP A 83 1.12 3.53 -8.90
C TRP A 83 0.27 3.35 -10.15
N ALA A 84 -0.16 2.13 -10.44
CA ALA A 84 -1.01 1.87 -11.59
C ALA A 84 -2.39 2.51 -11.44
N ALA A 85 -2.86 2.66 -10.21
CA ALA A 85 -4.17 3.23 -9.93
C ALA A 85 -4.18 4.76 -9.97
N LEU A 86 -3.01 5.40 -9.84
CA LEU A 86 -2.90 6.85 -9.77
C LEU A 86 -2.32 7.38 -11.07
N PRO A 87 -3.04 8.22 -11.83
CA PRO A 87 -2.55 8.68 -13.14
C PRO A 87 -1.18 9.34 -13.09
N ARG A 88 -0.91 10.13 -12.05
CA ARG A 88 0.37 10.84 -11.93
C ARG A 88 1.53 9.86 -11.72
N TRP A 89 1.27 8.70 -11.18
CA TRP A 89 2.29 7.73 -10.83
C TRP A 89 2.37 6.54 -11.78
N ARG A 90 1.55 6.52 -12.84
CA ARG A 90 1.51 5.39 -13.76
C ARG A 90 2.83 5.09 -14.45
N TRP A 91 3.65 6.11 -14.67
CA TRP A 91 4.94 5.88 -15.28
C TRP A 91 5.82 4.98 -14.41
N LEU A 92 5.72 5.12 -13.08
CA LEU A 92 6.43 4.24 -12.17
C LEU A 92 5.93 2.80 -12.28
N ALA A 93 4.60 2.63 -12.45
CA ALA A 93 4.06 1.30 -12.65
C ALA A 93 4.62 0.64 -13.90
N ARG A 94 4.84 1.42 -14.95
CA ARG A 94 5.45 0.90 -16.18
C ARG A 94 6.89 0.49 -15.96
N VAL A 95 7.62 1.23 -15.14
CA VAL A 95 9.01 0.88 -14.81
C VAL A 95 9.06 -0.47 -14.10
N THR A 96 8.06 -0.77 -13.27
CA THR A 96 8.05 -2.04 -12.54
C THR A 96 7.84 -3.25 -13.44
N ARG A 97 7.44 -3.03 -14.70
CA ARG A 97 7.28 -4.14 -15.65
C ARG A 97 8.58 -4.59 -16.27
N LEU A 98 9.66 -3.84 -16.07
CA LEU A 98 10.98 -4.24 -16.58
C LEU A 98 11.43 -5.51 -15.87
N PRO A 99 12.11 -6.42 -16.59
CA PRO A 99 12.58 -7.67 -15.98
C PRO A 99 13.47 -7.39 -14.78
N GLY A 100 13.15 -8.04 -13.65
CA GLY A 100 13.94 -7.91 -12.44
C GLY A 100 13.68 -6.64 -11.63
N MET A 101 12.91 -5.69 -12.16
CA MET A 101 12.70 -4.42 -11.45
C MET A 101 11.95 -4.60 -10.15
N LEU A 102 10.91 -5.45 -10.12
CA LEU A 102 10.21 -5.71 -8.87
C LEU A 102 11.12 -6.32 -7.81
N THR A 103 12.05 -7.19 -8.24
CA THR A 103 13.01 -7.77 -7.31
C THR A 103 13.90 -6.69 -6.72
N VAL A 104 14.42 -5.78 -7.56
CA VAL A 104 15.26 -4.69 -7.08
C VAL A 104 14.52 -3.80 -6.10
N LEU A 105 13.27 -3.43 -6.44
CA LEU A 105 12.48 -2.59 -5.56
C LEU A 105 12.15 -3.29 -4.25
N ASP A 106 11.88 -4.59 -4.31
CA ASP A 106 11.56 -5.34 -3.11
C ASP A 106 12.77 -5.46 -2.20
N LEU A 107 13.96 -5.60 -2.76
CA LEU A 107 15.19 -5.61 -1.96
C LEU A 107 15.38 -4.26 -1.27
N GLY A 108 15.15 -3.16 -1.99
CA GLY A 108 15.23 -1.83 -1.41
C GLY A 108 14.21 -1.62 -0.30
N TYR A 109 12.99 -2.08 -0.53
CA TYR A 109 11.94 -1.97 0.47
C TYR A 109 12.27 -2.82 1.70
N SER A 110 12.82 -4.01 1.49
CA SER A 110 13.23 -4.86 2.61
C SER A 110 14.31 -4.20 3.44
N ALA A 111 15.26 -3.52 2.79
CA ALA A 111 16.30 -2.78 3.49
C ALA A 111 15.67 -1.63 4.30
N PHE A 112 14.70 -0.91 3.73
CA PHE A 112 13.99 0.14 4.44
C PHE A 112 13.30 -0.44 5.68
N LEU A 113 12.66 -1.60 5.54
CA LEU A 113 11.93 -2.20 6.67
C LEU A 113 12.87 -2.56 7.82
N ARG A 114 14.13 -2.89 7.51
CA ARG A 114 15.10 -3.21 8.56
C ARG A 114 15.46 -1.99 9.40
N VAL A 115 15.47 -0.81 8.80
CA VAL A 115 15.81 0.42 9.53
C VAL A 115 14.57 1.16 10.01
N ARG A 116 13.39 0.77 9.55
CA ARG A 116 12.13 1.45 9.91
C ARG A 116 11.90 1.56 11.41
N PRO A 117 12.27 0.55 12.24
CA PRO A 117 12.04 0.68 13.69
C PRO A 117 12.72 1.89 14.32
N LEU A 118 13.76 2.43 13.69
CA LEU A 118 14.43 3.62 14.18
C LEU A 118 13.53 4.85 14.11
N TRP A 119 12.59 4.86 13.19
CA TRP A 119 11.67 5.98 12.96
C TRP A 119 10.26 5.71 13.40
N ARG A 120 9.91 4.45 13.60
CA ARG A 120 8.53 4.10 13.91
C ARG A 120 8.20 4.59 15.31
N LYS A 121 7.07 5.28 15.42
CA LYS A 121 6.61 5.78 16.69
C LYS A 121 6.08 4.65 17.55
N ARG A 122 6.39 4.70 18.83
CA ARG A 122 5.94 3.69 19.76
C ARG A 122 4.77 4.14 20.59
#